data_69d73e7dae921d06f918919951637cc0
#
_entry.id   69d73e7dae921d06f918919951637cc0
#
_cell.length_a   1.000
_cell.length_b   1.000
_cell.length_c   1.000
_cell.angle_alpha   90.00
_cell.angle_beta   90.00
_cell.angle_gamma   90.00
#
_symmetry.space_group_name_H-M   'P 1'
#
loop_
_entity.id
_entity.type
_entity.pdbx_description
1 polymer ?
#
loop_
_entity_poly.entity_id
_entity_poly.type
_entity_poly.pdbx_seq_one_letter_code
_entity_poly.pdbx_strand_id
1 'polypeptide(L)'
;STLITTPTGAASETGLPSNLVVNGGSNSFNIANIFYIKELFSDFNIGQNVGFRFGKQTVSWGVGYFYSPADVINLTRINPEDPTAQVEGPLALRTQIVFPGTQHAIWAYIIPDNNFAAGAQGAGQDLKNTAFALTGDVVLGDCEFGLGAWYKNQNPAKFMLTTTGTIFRTYSIFSELVLSIGKDNVPENYTPIFQGTLGILKSWTKQNLTIGLQYYYNGQEFSAAQNYGHNLATLITFSKFLFSDLSLSLFGQYNFDNNQGTAFCDLKYSPIKEFSVTAGPYFTFTKDDVITSIKLVFNLGSGKF
;
A
#
# COMPACT_ATOMS: atom_id res chain seq x y z
N SER A 1 28.57 10.60 25.23
CA SER A 1 27.12 10.75 25.11
C SER A 1 26.79 11.20 23.68
N THR A 2 26.40 10.29 22.84
CA THR A 2 26.01 10.57 21.46
C THR A 2 24.51 10.82 21.45
N LEU A 3 24.11 12.05 21.21
CA LEU A 3 22.70 12.40 20.99
C LEU A 3 22.31 11.91 19.57
N ILE A 4 21.39 10.98 19.49
CA ILE A 4 20.68 10.66 18.26
C ILE A 4 19.46 11.57 18.24
N THR A 5 19.49 12.63 17.47
CA THR A 5 18.32 13.46 17.17
C THR A 5 17.56 12.81 16.02
N THR A 6 16.35 12.32 16.29
CA THR A 6 15.38 11.97 15.24
C THR A 6 14.72 13.24 14.72
N PRO A 7 14.55 13.44 13.39
CA PRO A 7 13.80 14.57 12.87
C PRO A 7 12.32 14.38 13.23
N THR A 8 11.77 15.38 13.90
CA THR A 8 10.33 15.52 14.14
C THR A 8 9.64 15.83 12.81
N GLY A 9 8.86 14.87 12.26
CA GLY A 9 7.95 15.21 11.17
C GLY A 9 7.71 14.17 10.08
N ALA A 10 8.11 12.91 10.25
CA ALA A 10 7.64 11.85 9.38
C ALA A 10 7.03 10.73 10.24
N ALA A 11 5.78 10.37 9.97
CA ALA A 11 5.19 9.18 10.54
C ALA A 11 6.03 7.99 10.10
N SER A 12 6.76 7.40 11.02
CA SER A 12 7.58 6.21 10.78
C SER A 12 6.63 5.01 10.64
N GLU A 13 6.32 4.66 9.40
CA GLU A 13 5.64 3.42 9.05
C GLU A 13 6.63 2.23 8.97
N THR A 14 7.58 2.18 9.85
CA THR A 14 8.25 0.94 10.18
C THR A 14 7.35 0.24 11.20
N GLY A 15 6.90 -0.98 10.95
CA GLY A 15 5.95 -1.76 11.75
C GLY A 15 6.28 -1.98 13.24
N LEU A 16 6.99 -1.05 13.84
CA LEU A 16 7.14 -0.85 15.27
C LEU A 16 6.04 0.12 15.73
N PRO A 17 5.34 -0.19 16.83
CA PRO A 17 4.36 0.72 17.39
C PRO A 17 5.03 2.08 17.63
N SER A 18 4.43 3.16 17.12
CA SER A 18 4.88 4.55 17.18
C SER A 18 5.09 5.12 18.60
N ASN A 19 5.04 4.29 19.62
CA ASN A 19 5.08 4.65 21.04
C ASN A 19 6.26 4.03 21.81
N LEU A 20 7.25 3.44 21.15
CA LEU A 20 8.48 3.06 21.85
C LEU A 20 9.38 4.29 22.03
N VAL A 21 8.91 5.25 22.82
CA VAL A 21 9.76 6.33 23.33
C VAL A 21 10.43 5.80 24.58
N VAL A 22 11.69 5.43 24.48
CA VAL A 22 12.52 5.15 25.66
C VAL A 22 12.93 6.49 26.24
N ASN A 23 12.05 7.10 27.04
CA ASN A 23 12.40 8.18 27.93
C ASN A 23 12.84 7.58 29.27
N GLY A 24 14.05 7.86 29.67
CA GLY A 24 14.59 7.47 30.99
C GLY A 24 13.91 8.23 32.12
N GLY A 25 12.71 7.79 32.51
CA GLY A 25 11.97 8.31 33.64
C GLY A 25 10.53 7.76 33.66
N SER A 26 10.24 6.83 34.57
CA SER A 26 8.95 6.17 34.82
C SER A 26 8.32 5.44 33.62
N ASN A 27 8.74 4.19 33.43
CA ASN A 27 8.18 3.28 32.43
C ASN A 27 6.79 2.81 32.82
N SER A 28 5.74 3.40 32.31
CA SER A 28 4.44 2.74 32.22
C SER A 28 4.42 1.88 30.92
N PHE A 29 4.75 0.62 31.05
CA PHE A 29 4.60 -0.37 29.97
C PHE A 29 3.09 -0.60 29.76
N ASN A 30 2.54 -0.04 28.69
CA ASN A 30 1.14 -0.29 28.35
C ASN A 30 1.06 -1.53 27.44
N ILE A 31 0.72 -2.69 28.05
CA ILE A 31 0.61 -4.00 27.37
C ILE A 31 -0.41 -3.95 26.20
N ALA A 32 -1.38 -3.05 26.24
CA ALA A 32 -2.39 -2.91 25.19
C ALA A 32 -1.81 -2.55 23.81
N ASN A 33 -0.58 -2.03 23.75
CA ASN A 33 0.09 -1.69 22.50
C ASN A 33 1.00 -2.81 21.95
N ILE A 34 1.12 -3.94 22.65
CA ILE A 34 2.00 -5.05 22.25
C ILE A 34 1.30 -6.02 21.28
N PHE A 35 -0.02 -6.13 21.39
CA PHE A 35 -0.81 -7.02 20.55
C PHE A 35 -1.62 -6.22 19.54
N TYR A 36 -1.28 -6.37 18.29
CA TYR A 36 -1.99 -5.77 17.17
C TYR A 36 -2.53 -6.88 16.26
N ILE A 37 -3.86 -6.93 16.15
CA ILE A 37 -4.53 -7.89 15.26
C ILE A 37 -4.57 -7.28 13.87
N LYS A 38 -3.76 -7.80 12.94
CA LYS A 38 -3.75 -7.36 11.55
C LYS A 38 -4.97 -7.85 10.80
N GLU A 39 -5.31 -9.11 10.94
CA GLU A 39 -6.46 -9.74 10.30
C GLU A 39 -7.18 -10.65 11.28
N LEU A 40 -8.51 -10.57 11.29
CA LEU A 40 -9.41 -11.47 12.02
C LEU A 40 -10.73 -11.51 11.27
N PHE A 41 -11.00 -12.60 10.56
CA PHE A 41 -12.19 -12.73 9.75
C PHE A 41 -12.75 -14.15 9.76
N SER A 42 -14.01 -14.29 9.32
CA SER A 42 -14.68 -15.55 9.09
C SER A 42 -15.19 -15.62 7.66
N ASP A 43 -14.99 -16.76 7.01
CA ASP A 43 -15.48 -17.05 5.67
C ASP A 43 -16.69 -17.98 5.72
N PHE A 44 -17.68 -17.69 4.88
CA PHE A 44 -18.82 -18.58 4.67
C PHE A 44 -19.31 -18.48 3.23
N ASN A 45 -19.88 -19.56 2.71
CA ASN A 45 -20.32 -19.63 1.33
C ASN A 45 -21.81 -20.03 1.24
N ILE A 46 -22.48 -19.50 0.23
CA ILE A 46 -23.83 -19.93 -0.16
C ILE A 46 -23.73 -20.57 -1.55
N GLY A 47 -23.91 -21.88 -1.58
CA GLY A 47 -23.66 -22.66 -2.79
C GLY A 47 -22.18 -22.68 -3.17
N GLN A 48 -21.90 -22.80 -4.48
CA GLN A 48 -20.53 -22.89 -5.02
C GLN A 48 -20.00 -21.55 -5.55
N ASN A 49 -20.87 -20.57 -5.72
CA ASN A 49 -20.58 -19.36 -6.49
C ASN A 49 -20.57 -18.07 -5.68
N VAL A 50 -21.13 -18.08 -4.48
CA VAL A 50 -21.24 -16.87 -3.65
C VAL A 50 -20.50 -17.09 -2.34
N GLY A 51 -19.43 -16.33 -2.14
CA GLY A 51 -18.63 -16.32 -0.94
C GLY A 51 -18.79 -15.02 -0.15
N PHE A 52 -18.70 -15.12 1.16
CA PHE A 52 -18.74 -13.98 2.07
C PHE A 52 -17.54 -14.06 3.00
N ARG A 53 -16.97 -12.89 3.30
CA ARG A 53 -15.98 -12.74 4.37
C ARG A 53 -16.36 -11.55 5.23
N PHE A 54 -16.46 -11.79 6.52
CA PHE A 54 -16.74 -10.73 7.51
C PHE A 54 -15.61 -10.66 8.52
N GLY A 55 -15.12 -9.46 8.79
CA GLY A 55 -14.08 -9.20 9.76
C GLY A 55 -13.03 -8.20 9.29
N LYS A 56 -11.99 -8.02 10.10
CA LYS A 56 -10.82 -7.20 9.74
C LYS A 56 -9.99 -7.96 8.72
N GLN A 57 -9.83 -7.43 7.53
CA GLN A 57 -9.19 -8.10 6.40
C GLN A 57 -8.50 -7.13 5.47
N THR A 58 -7.33 -7.50 4.97
CA THR A 58 -6.69 -6.79 3.86
C THR A 58 -7.43 -7.08 2.57
N VAL A 59 -7.66 -6.05 1.77
CA VAL A 59 -8.36 -6.14 0.49
C VAL A 59 -7.36 -5.87 -0.63
N SER A 60 -7.22 -6.81 -1.55
CA SER A 60 -6.49 -6.56 -2.80
C SER A 60 -7.44 -5.86 -3.77
N TRP A 61 -7.37 -4.53 -3.83
CA TRP A 61 -8.25 -3.73 -4.68
C TRP A 61 -7.51 -3.14 -5.89
N GLY A 62 -6.32 -2.62 -5.69
CA GLY A 62 -5.49 -2.08 -6.75
C GLY A 62 -4.49 -3.08 -7.31
N VAL A 63 -3.86 -2.72 -8.42
CA VAL A 63 -2.83 -3.50 -9.12
C VAL A 63 -1.47 -2.80 -9.17
N GLY A 64 -1.38 -1.56 -8.69
CA GLY A 64 -0.16 -0.79 -8.64
C GLY A 64 0.88 -1.39 -7.69
N TYR A 65 2.15 -1.31 -8.08
CA TYR A 65 3.23 -1.90 -7.31
C TYR A 65 3.83 -0.92 -6.28
N PHE A 66 4.18 0.31 -6.69
CA PHE A 66 4.67 1.36 -5.80
C PHE A 66 3.56 2.34 -5.40
N TYR A 67 2.66 2.63 -6.32
CA TYR A 67 1.53 3.54 -6.14
C TYR A 67 0.27 2.85 -6.62
N SER A 68 -0.75 2.82 -5.78
CA SER A 68 -2.05 2.25 -6.12
C SER A 68 -3.16 3.23 -5.76
N PRO A 69 -3.47 4.18 -6.67
CA PRO A 69 -4.57 5.11 -6.46
C PRO A 69 -5.95 4.44 -6.38
N ALA A 70 -6.08 3.25 -6.99
CA ALA A 70 -7.32 2.47 -6.92
C ALA A 70 -7.49 1.77 -5.56
N ASP A 71 -6.44 1.59 -4.75
CA ASP A 71 -6.57 1.03 -3.41
C ASP A 71 -7.19 2.06 -2.44
N VAL A 72 -8.52 2.13 -2.46
CA VAL A 72 -9.32 3.08 -1.68
C VAL A 72 -9.97 2.43 -0.45
N ILE A 73 -9.79 1.14 -0.27
CA ILE A 73 -10.43 0.35 0.79
C ILE A 73 -9.48 0.15 1.98
N ASN A 74 -8.21 -0.16 1.74
CA ASN A 74 -7.26 -0.37 2.81
C ASN A 74 -6.99 0.91 3.60
N LEU A 75 -6.69 0.75 4.88
CA LEU A 75 -6.47 1.87 5.82
C LEU A 75 -5.11 2.52 5.62
N THR A 76 -4.12 1.72 5.23
CA THR A 76 -2.77 2.19 4.91
C THR A 76 -2.52 2.07 3.42
N ARG A 77 -1.75 3.01 2.87
CA ARG A 77 -1.34 2.97 1.45
C ARG A 77 -0.08 2.14 1.30
N ILE A 78 0.16 1.67 0.09
CA ILE A 78 1.44 1.02 -0.28
C ILE A 78 2.57 2.02 0.02
N ASN A 79 3.60 1.54 0.72
CA ASN A 79 4.85 2.28 0.86
C ASN A 79 5.73 2.01 -0.36
N PRO A 80 6.04 3.01 -1.20
CA PRO A 80 6.87 2.78 -2.39
C PRO A 80 8.26 2.24 -2.08
N GLU A 81 8.80 2.51 -0.89
CA GLU A 81 10.12 2.00 -0.46
C GLU A 81 10.08 0.54 -0.03
N ASP A 82 8.92 0.03 0.40
CA ASP A 82 8.67 -1.38 0.72
C ASP A 82 7.30 -1.80 0.19
N PRO A 83 7.16 -1.96 -1.15
CA PRO A 83 5.88 -2.27 -1.77
C PRO A 83 5.36 -3.67 -1.45
N THR A 84 6.19 -4.50 -0.82
CA THR A 84 5.81 -5.85 -0.37
C THR A 84 5.31 -5.86 1.08
N ALA A 85 5.41 -4.75 1.79
CA ALA A 85 4.86 -4.63 3.14
C ALA A 85 3.34 -4.85 3.12
N GLN A 86 2.86 -5.58 4.12
CA GLN A 86 1.44 -5.83 4.24
C GLN A 86 0.71 -4.55 4.66
N VAL A 87 -0.24 -4.11 3.84
CA VAL A 87 -1.14 -3.00 4.14
C VAL A 87 -2.18 -3.40 5.19
N GLU A 88 -2.68 -2.45 5.94
CA GLU A 88 -3.74 -2.67 6.91
C GLU A 88 -5.11 -2.57 6.25
N GLY A 89 -5.93 -3.59 6.44
CA GLY A 89 -7.30 -3.61 5.94
C GLY A 89 -8.35 -3.21 6.99
N PRO A 90 -9.53 -2.77 6.54
CA PRO A 90 -10.63 -2.38 7.41
C PRO A 90 -11.40 -3.59 7.96
N LEU A 91 -12.27 -3.32 8.93
CA LEU A 91 -13.41 -4.18 9.21
C LEU A 91 -14.39 -4.06 8.04
N ALA A 92 -14.72 -5.17 7.39
CA ALA A 92 -15.60 -5.16 6.22
C ALA A 92 -16.41 -6.46 6.10
N LEU A 93 -17.58 -6.34 5.48
CA LEU A 93 -18.27 -7.46 4.85
C LEU A 93 -17.91 -7.45 3.36
N ARG A 94 -17.24 -8.50 2.90
CA ARG A 94 -16.93 -8.74 1.50
C ARG A 94 -17.85 -9.83 0.96
N THR A 95 -18.46 -9.57 -0.18
CA THR A 95 -19.21 -10.56 -0.95
C THR A 95 -18.50 -10.79 -2.27
N GLN A 96 -18.31 -12.03 -2.65
CA GLN A 96 -17.74 -12.45 -3.93
C GLN A 96 -18.75 -13.28 -4.69
N ILE A 97 -18.94 -12.99 -5.97
CA ILE A 97 -19.73 -13.79 -6.90
C ILE A 97 -18.79 -14.22 -8.03
N VAL A 98 -18.56 -15.51 -8.15
CA VAL A 98 -17.74 -16.11 -9.24
C VAL A 98 -18.64 -16.71 -10.30
N PHE A 99 -18.25 -16.54 -11.58
CA PHE A 99 -18.96 -17.11 -12.70
C PHE A 99 -18.35 -18.47 -13.08
N PRO A 100 -19.12 -19.57 -12.96
CA PRO A 100 -18.61 -20.92 -13.23
C PRO A 100 -18.02 -21.06 -14.62
N GLY A 101 -16.86 -21.74 -14.71
CA GLY A 101 -16.18 -21.97 -15.99
C GLY A 101 -15.46 -20.75 -16.55
N THR A 102 -15.40 -19.65 -15.82
CA THR A 102 -14.68 -18.42 -16.18
C THR A 102 -13.76 -17.99 -15.05
N GLN A 103 -12.92 -16.99 -15.31
CA GLN A 103 -12.12 -16.31 -14.28
C GLN A 103 -12.73 -14.93 -13.91
N HIS A 104 -14.00 -14.70 -14.28
CA HIS A 104 -14.70 -13.47 -14.01
C HIS A 104 -15.29 -13.49 -12.60
N ALA A 105 -15.24 -12.36 -11.91
CA ALA A 105 -15.81 -12.22 -10.59
C ALA A 105 -16.40 -10.81 -10.38
N ILE A 106 -17.36 -10.74 -9.47
CA ILE A 106 -17.89 -9.48 -8.93
C ILE A 106 -17.65 -9.49 -7.43
N TRP A 107 -17.17 -8.37 -6.93
CA TRP A 107 -16.89 -8.16 -5.52
C TRP A 107 -17.67 -6.97 -5.01
N ALA A 108 -18.35 -7.13 -3.89
CA ALA A 108 -19.02 -6.03 -3.19
C ALA A 108 -18.51 -5.93 -1.76
N TYR A 109 -18.38 -4.71 -1.27
CA TYR A 109 -17.87 -4.43 0.06
C TYR A 109 -18.79 -3.45 0.80
N ILE A 110 -19.05 -3.75 2.07
CA ILE A 110 -19.66 -2.86 3.03
C ILE A 110 -18.63 -2.64 4.14
N ILE A 111 -18.21 -1.38 4.32
CA ILE A 111 -17.11 -1.02 5.20
C ILE A 111 -17.66 -0.02 6.23
N PRO A 112 -18.00 -0.48 7.45
CA PRO A 112 -18.42 0.39 8.54
C PRO A 112 -17.34 1.42 8.88
N ASP A 113 -17.69 2.50 9.55
CA ASP A 113 -16.71 3.50 9.97
C ASP A 113 -15.68 2.88 10.92
N ASN A 114 -14.38 3.13 10.65
CA ASN A 114 -13.26 2.51 11.38
C ASN A 114 -13.12 2.96 12.84
N ASN A 115 -13.86 3.95 13.28
CA ASN A 115 -13.91 4.35 14.70
C ASN A 115 -14.31 3.21 15.64
N PHE A 116 -14.83 2.10 15.08
CA PHE A 116 -15.10 0.88 15.82
C PHE A 116 -13.84 0.20 16.39
N ALA A 117 -12.74 0.22 15.63
CA ALA A 117 -11.50 -0.47 16.01
C ALA A 117 -10.59 0.38 16.91
N ALA A 118 -10.79 1.70 16.94
CA ALA A 118 -9.89 2.63 17.63
C ALA A 118 -10.21 2.81 19.11
N GLY A 119 -11.25 2.15 19.67
CA GLY A 119 -11.60 2.28 21.07
C GLY A 119 -11.98 3.70 21.49
N ALA A 120 -12.36 4.56 20.55
CA ALA A 120 -12.77 5.92 20.79
C ALA A 120 -14.08 5.91 21.57
N GLN A 121 -13.97 6.00 22.89
CA GLN A 121 -15.12 6.22 23.76
C GLN A 121 -15.76 7.57 23.39
N GLY A 122 -16.95 7.55 22.81
CA GLY A 122 -17.80 8.72 22.68
C GLY A 122 -18.16 9.21 21.28
N ALA A 123 -17.52 8.75 20.21
CA ALA A 123 -18.04 9.00 18.86
C ALA A 123 -19.04 7.89 18.52
N GLY A 124 -20.34 8.21 18.57
CA GLY A 124 -21.39 7.30 18.12
C GLY A 124 -21.08 6.81 16.72
N GLN A 125 -21.18 5.50 16.50
CA GLN A 125 -21.06 4.89 15.18
C GLN A 125 -22.14 5.52 14.30
N ASP A 126 -21.74 6.42 13.41
CA ASP A 126 -22.66 6.96 12.45
C ASP A 126 -22.69 6.02 11.23
N LEU A 127 -23.79 5.26 11.12
CA LEU A 127 -24.03 4.40 9.95
C LEU A 127 -23.96 5.19 8.63
N LYS A 128 -24.14 6.53 8.70
CA LYS A 128 -23.97 7.42 7.54
C LYS A 128 -22.55 7.42 6.99
N ASN A 129 -21.56 7.06 7.78
CA ASN A 129 -20.14 6.98 7.37
C ASN A 129 -19.73 5.61 6.84
N THR A 130 -20.67 4.69 6.66
CA THR A 130 -20.41 3.40 6.01
C THR A 130 -20.03 3.64 4.55
N ALA A 131 -18.91 3.04 4.14
CA ALA A 131 -18.49 3.04 2.75
C ALA A 131 -19.01 1.79 2.03
N PHE A 132 -19.30 1.97 0.74
CA PHE A 132 -19.74 0.91 -0.17
C PHE A 132 -18.78 0.86 -1.35
N ALA A 133 -18.40 -0.33 -1.75
CA ALA A 133 -17.57 -0.52 -2.92
C ALA A 133 -18.03 -1.74 -3.74
N LEU A 134 -17.88 -1.63 -5.05
CA LEU A 134 -18.21 -2.68 -6.01
C LEU A 134 -17.12 -2.74 -7.06
N THR A 135 -16.66 -3.94 -7.42
CA THR A 135 -15.79 -4.16 -8.58
C THR A 135 -16.23 -5.38 -9.36
N GLY A 136 -15.99 -5.36 -10.65
CA GLY A 136 -16.14 -6.51 -11.54
C GLY A 136 -14.86 -6.73 -12.31
N ASP A 137 -14.34 -7.96 -12.28
CA ASP A 137 -13.10 -8.35 -12.92
C ASP A 137 -13.39 -9.28 -14.11
N VAL A 138 -12.79 -8.94 -15.25
CA VAL A 138 -12.92 -9.69 -16.51
C VAL A 138 -11.53 -10.07 -16.99
N VAL A 139 -11.30 -11.36 -17.17
CA VAL A 139 -10.04 -11.89 -17.71
C VAL A 139 -10.21 -12.20 -19.18
N LEU A 140 -9.37 -11.60 -20.02
CA LEU A 140 -9.32 -11.79 -21.48
C LEU A 140 -7.89 -12.14 -21.89
N GLY A 141 -7.67 -13.41 -22.22
CA GLY A 141 -6.32 -13.92 -22.52
C GLY A 141 -5.38 -13.79 -21.31
N ASP A 142 -4.26 -13.13 -21.50
CA ASP A 142 -3.26 -12.91 -20.46
C ASP A 142 -3.45 -11.56 -19.71
N CYS A 143 -4.60 -10.91 -19.89
CA CYS A 143 -4.92 -9.63 -19.26
C CYS A 143 -6.20 -9.71 -18.43
N GLU A 144 -6.18 -9.04 -17.27
CA GLU A 144 -7.33 -8.84 -16.41
C GLU A 144 -7.68 -7.35 -16.41
N PHE A 145 -8.97 -7.07 -16.50
CA PHE A 145 -9.55 -5.72 -16.48
C PHE A 145 -10.54 -5.66 -15.33
N GLY A 146 -10.36 -4.68 -14.46
CA GLY A 146 -11.25 -4.42 -13.33
C GLY A 146 -11.95 -3.07 -13.50
N LEU A 147 -13.27 -3.05 -13.28
CA LEU A 147 -14.05 -1.83 -13.17
C LEU A 147 -14.60 -1.73 -11.76
N GLY A 148 -14.32 -0.62 -11.08
CA GLY A 148 -14.72 -0.42 -9.70
C GLY A 148 -15.40 0.91 -9.44
N ALA A 149 -16.22 0.94 -8.39
CA ALA A 149 -16.81 2.14 -7.84
C ALA A 149 -16.76 2.10 -6.31
N TRP A 150 -16.47 3.23 -5.69
CA TRP A 150 -16.44 3.40 -4.26
C TRP A 150 -17.20 4.65 -3.86
N TYR A 151 -17.98 4.57 -2.79
CA TYR A 151 -18.70 5.69 -2.23
C TYR A 151 -18.69 5.67 -0.70
N LYS A 152 -18.45 6.82 -0.11
CA LYS A 152 -18.64 7.10 1.32
C LYS A 152 -19.30 8.48 1.47
N ASN A 153 -20.22 8.62 2.41
CA ASN A 153 -20.85 9.92 2.68
C ASN A 153 -19.80 10.99 2.98
N GLN A 154 -20.00 12.20 2.46
CA GLN A 154 -19.10 13.36 2.58
C GLN A 154 -17.72 13.19 1.92
N ASN A 155 -17.52 12.15 1.11
CA ASN A 155 -16.33 11.95 0.32
C ASN A 155 -16.69 11.93 -1.17
N PRO A 156 -15.75 12.27 -2.08
CA PRO A 156 -15.98 12.12 -3.50
C PRO A 156 -16.24 10.66 -3.87
N ALA A 157 -17.25 10.44 -4.73
CA ALA A 157 -17.43 9.13 -5.33
C ALA A 157 -16.23 8.82 -6.24
N LYS A 158 -15.71 7.61 -6.20
CA LYS A 158 -14.57 7.19 -7.00
C LYS A 158 -14.96 6.11 -7.98
N PHE A 159 -14.53 6.28 -9.22
CA PHE A 159 -14.66 5.29 -10.28
C PHE A 159 -13.27 4.87 -10.72
N MET A 160 -13.06 3.58 -10.86
CA MET A 160 -11.74 3.00 -11.06
C MET A 160 -11.74 2.04 -12.24
N LEU A 161 -10.69 2.10 -13.03
CA LEU A 161 -10.35 1.12 -14.04
C LEU A 161 -8.96 0.57 -13.69
N THR A 162 -8.85 -0.73 -13.58
CA THR A 162 -7.58 -1.42 -13.35
C THR A 162 -7.29 -2.36 -14.50
N THR A 163 -6.02 -2.51 -14.84
CA THR A 163 -5.58 -3.48 -15.84
C THR A 163 -4.28 -4.11 -15.36
N THR A 164 -4.22 -5.43 -15.39
CA THR A 164 -2.97 -6.16 -15.19
C THR A 164 -2.85 -7.26 -16.23
N GLY A 165 -1.63 -7.59 -16.61
CA GLY A 165 -1.41 -8.63 -17.61
C GLY A 165 0.05 -8.90 -17.87
N THR A 166 0.29 -9.86 -18.76
CA THR A 166 1.63 -10.23 -19.19
C THR A 166 1.78 -10.02 -20.69
N ILE A 167 2.74 -9.19 -21.09
CA ILE A 167 3.10 -9.00 -22.49
C ILE A 167 4.40 -9.73 -22.81
N PHE A 168 4.52 -10.23 -24.05
CA PHE A 168 5.66 -11.01 -24.51
C PHE A 168 6.04 -12.18 -23.57
N ARG A 169 5.04 -12.71 -22.81
CA ARG A 169 5.19 -13.81 -21.84
C ARG A 169 6.21 -13.58 -20.71
N THR A 170 6.72 -12.36 -20.56
CA THR A 170 7.81 -12.09 -19.62
C THR A 170 7.71 -10.75 -18.89
N TYR A 171 6.95 -9.80 -19.41
CA TYR A 171 6.79 -8.51 -18.79
C TYR A 171 5.40 -8.41 -18.17
N SER A 172 5.34 -8.22 -16.86
CA SER A 172 4.09 -7.88 -16.18
C SER A 172 3.83 -6.40 -16.34
N ILE A 173 2.69 -6.04 -16.89
CA ILE A 173 2.23 -4.66 -17.01
C ILE A 173 1.03 -4.47 -16.10
N PHE A 174 0.89 -3.27 -15.57
CA PHE A 174 -0.26 -2.90 -14.76
C PHE A 174 -0.56 -1.42 -14.92
N SER A 175 -1.85 -1.08 -14.87
CA SER A 175 -2.29 0.31 -14.88
C SER A 175 -3.55 0.50 -14.05
N GLU A 176 -3.70 1.69 -13.50
CA GLU A 176 -4.90 2.12 -12.80
C GLU A 176 -5.28 3.54 -13.24
N LEU A 177 -6.57 3.76 -13.39
CA LEU A 177 -7.15 5.08 -13.58
C LEU A 177 -8.23 5.27 -12.53
N VAL A 178 -8.21 6.40 -11.84
CA VAL A 178 -9.20 6.76 -10.82
C VAL A 178 -9.75 8.14 -11.13
N LEU A 179 -11.06 8.23 -11.20
CA LEU A 179 -11.80 9.48 -11.31
C LEU A 179 -12.59 9.68 -10.02
N SER A 180 -12.27 10.73 -9.29
CA SER A 180 -13.02 11.17 -8.10
C SER A 180 -13.95 12.31 -8.45
N ILE A 181 -15.25 12.16 -8.17
CA ILE A 181 -16.28 13.14 -8.51
C ILE A 181 -17.10 13.46 -7.25
N GLY A 182 -17.28 14.74 -6.97
CA GLY A 182 -18.13 15.19 -5.86
C GLY A 182 -17.38 16.06 -4.86
N LYS A 183 -17.96 16.25 -3.70
CA LYS A 183 -17.52 17.19 -2.69
C LYS A 183 -16.42 16.56 -1.82
N ASP A 184 -15.19 17.03 -1.95
CA ASP A 184 -14.28 17.00 -0.81
C ASP A 184 -14.80 18.03 0.20
N ASN A 185 -14.55 17.88 1.49
CA ASN A 185 -14.98 18.76 2.58
C ASN A 185 -14.77 20.28 2.36
N VAL A 186 -14.49 20.69 1.12
CA VAL A 186 -14.34 22.08 0.66
C VAL A 186 -15.60 22.48 -0.10
N PRO A 187 -16.34 23.51 0.34
CA PRO A 187 -17.70 23.83 -0.10
C PRO A 187 -17.89 24.20 -1.57
N GLU A 188 -16.84 24.44 -2.35
CA GLU A 188 -16.99 25.13 -3.64
C GLU A 188 -16.39 24.44 -4.88
N ASN A 189 -15.65 23.33 -4.78
CA ASN A 189 -15.03 22.71 -5.94
C ASN A 189 -15.58 21.32 -6.27
N TYR A 190 -16.46 21.27 -7.27
CA TYR A 190 -16.91 20.04 -7.92
C TYR A 190 -15.95 19.56 -9.03
N THR A 191 -14.71 20.02 -9.03
CA THR A 191 -13.75 19.67 -10.08
C THR A 191 -13.41 18.17 -9.97
N PRO A 192 -13.60 17.38 -11.04
CA PRO A 192 -13.20 15.99 -11.04
C PRO A 192 -11.70 15.88 -10.84
N ILE A 193 -11.27 15.00 -9.93
CA ILE A 193 -9.86 14.71 -9.67
C ILE A 193 -9.50 13.42 -10.39
N PHE A 194 -8.48 13.49 -11.23
CA PHE A 194 -7.95 12.36 -11.95
C PHE A 194 -6.64 11.89 -11.34
N GLN A 195 -6.51 10.58 -11.15
CA GLN A 195 -5.27 9.92 -10.75
C GLN A 195 -5.03 8.73 -11.68
N GLY A 196 -3.78 8.48 -12.04
CA GLY A 196 -3.48 7.36 -12.91
C GLY A 196 -2.08 6.83 -12.71
N THR A 197 -1.90 5.53 -12.88
CA THR A 197 -0.59 4.89 -12.82
C THR A 197 -0.42 3.89 -13.95
N LEU A 198 0.81 3.75 -14.41
CA LEU A 198 1.24 2.77 -15.39
C LEU A 198 2.59 2.20 -14.95
N GLY A 199 2.70 0.90 -14.91
CA GLY A 199 3.93 0.24 -14.51
C GLY A 199 4.25 -1.00 -15.31
N ILE A 200 5.52 -1.36 -15.25
CA ILE A 200 6.07 -2.56 -15.84
C ILE A 200 7.03 -3.22 -14.84
N LEU A 201 6.96 -4.53 -14.76
CA LEU A 201 7.83 -5.33 -13.91
C LEU A 201 8.35 -6.52 -14.71
N LYS A 202 9.62 -6.82 -14.57
CA LYS A 202 10.23 -7.99 -15.17
C LYS A 202 11.18 -8.67 -14.20
N SER A 203 11.03 -10.00 -14.11
CA SER A 203 11.92 -10.86 -13.34
C SER A 203 12.67 -11.82 -14.26
N TRP A 204 13.98 -11.89 -14.09
CA TRP A 204 14.87 -12.86 -14.73
C TRP A 204 15.27 -13.89 -13.69
N THR A 205 14.59 -15.02 -13.67
CA THR A 205 14.79 -16.08 -12.67
C THR A 205 16.21 -16.62 -12.66
N LYS A 206 16.84 -16.77 -13.84
CA LYS A 206 18.23 -17.30 -13.95
C LYS A 206 19.26 -16.34 -13.35
N GLN A 207 19.03 -15.04 -13.46
CA GLN A 207 19.92 -13.98 -12.95
C GLN A 207 19.54 -13.53 -11.54
N ASN A 208 18.45 -14.05 -10.98
CA ASN A 208 17.85 -13.58 -9.72
C ASN A 208 17.61 -12.07 -9.70
N LEU A 209 17.31 -11.49 -10.85
CA LEU A 209 17.13 -10.05 -11.06
C LEU A 209 15.66 -9.72 -11.28
N THR A 210 15.17 -8.73 -10.58
CA THR A 210 13.86 -8.10 -10.82
C THR A 210 14.05 -6.62 -11.04
N ILE A 211 13.41 -6.09 -12.07
CA ILE A 211 13.36 -4.65 -12.36
C ILE A 211 11.90 -4.24 -12.44
N GLY A 212 11.55 -3.19 -11.70
CA GLY A 212 10.24 -2.55 -11.71
C GLY A 212 10.36 -1.07 -12.00
N LEU A 213 9.44 -0.54 -12.80
CA LEU A 213 9.29 0.88 -13.10
C LEU A 213 7.82 1.23 -13.09
N GLN A 214 7.45 2.32 -12.43
CA GLN A 214 6.09 2.81 -12.38
C GLN A 214 6.05 4.32 -12.41
N TYR A 215 5.23 4.85 -13.31
CA TYR A 215 4.83 6.26 -13.35
C TYR A 215 3.49 6.42 -12.65
N TYR A 216 3.31 7.52 -11.93
CA TYR A 216 2.07 7.87 -11.23
C TYR A 216 1.79 9.36 -11.39
N TYR A 217 0.60 9.69 -11.84
CA TYR A 217 0.05 11.05 -11.84
C TYR A 217 -1.01 11.17 -10.74
N ASN A 218 -0.84 12.16 -9.87
CA ASN A 218 -1.79 12.50 -8.81
C ASN A 218 -2.33 13.91 -9.03
N GLY A 219 -3.54 14.01 -9.53
CA GLY A 219 -4.22 15.30 -9.75
C GLY A 219 -4.86 15.90 -8.49
N GLN A 220 -4.63 15.34 -7.30
CA GLN A 220 -5.20 15.82 -6.06
C GLN A 220 -4.42 17.02 -5.53
N GLU A 221 -4.83 18.22 -5.93
CA GLU A 221 -4.18 19.49 -5.56
C GLU A 221 -4.39 19.88 -4.08
N PHE A 222 -5.46 19.41 -3.47
CA PHE A 222 -5.88 19.82 -2.14
C PHE A 222 -5.44 18.85 -1.07
N SER A 223 -4.73 19.28 -0.24
CA SER A 223 -3.99 18.87 0.91
C SER A 223 -2.51 18.96 0.56
N ALA A 224 -1.68 19.13 1.53
CA ALA A 224 -0.27 18.84 1.46
C ALA A 224 -0.08 17.33 1.13
N ALA A 225 -0.80 16.85 0.09
CA ALA A 225 -0.81 15.48 -0.37
C ALA A 225 0.59 15.20 -0.87
N GLN A 226 1.28 14.41 -0.11
CA GLN A 226 2.48 13.75 -0.55
C GLN A 226 2.20 13.18 -1.94
N ASN A 227 3.10 13.45 -2.89
CA ASN A 227 3.02 12.95 -4.27
C ASN A 227 1.98 13.62 -5.19
N TYR A 228 1.59 14.88 -4.98
CA TYR A 228 0.88 15.65 -5.99
C TYR A 228 1.69 15.72 -7.28
N GLY A 229 1.00 15.64 -8.43
CA GLY A 229 1.60 15.79 -9.74
C GLY A 229 2.26 14.51 -10.28
N HIS A 230 3.39 14.66 -10.93
CA HIS A 230 4.08 13.62 -11.69
C HIS A 230 5.13 12.91 -10.84
N ASN A 231 4.99 11.59 -10.69
CA ASN A 231 5.86 10.76 -9.87
C ASN A 231 6.42 9.59 -10.68
N LEU A 232 7.64 9.20 -10.41
CA LEU A 232 8.30 8.02 -10.98
C LEU A 232 8.92 7.21 -9.84
N ALA A 233 8.74 5.90 -9.85
CA ALA A 233 9.43 4.99 -8.94
C ALA A 233 10.07 3.84 -9.72
N THR A 234 11.23 3.39 -9.25
CA THR A 234 11.98 2.27 -9.84
C THR A 234 12.59 1.41 -8.75
N LEU A 235 12.65 0.12 -9.01
CA LEU A 235 13.31 -0.86 -8.15
C LEU A 235 14.14 -1.82 -9.01
N ILE A 236 15.37 -2.08 -8.59
CA ILE A 236 16.22 -3.11 -9.14
C ILE A 236 16.65 -4.01 -7.98
N THR A 237 16.30 -5.28 -8.01
CA THR A 237 16.61 -6.23 -6.94
C THR A 237 17.34 -7.43 -7.48
N PHE A 238 18.49 -7.75 -6.89
CA PHE A 238 19.22 -9.01 -7.04
C PHE A 238 18.96 -9.86 -5.80
N SER A 239 18.12 -10.91 -5.92
CA SER A 239 17.72 -11.76 -4.77
C SER A 239 18.84 -12.66 -4.24
N LYS A 240 19.90 -12.90 -5.04
CA LYS A 240 21.09 -13.65 -4.69
C LYS A 240 22.29 -12.93 -5.29
N PHE A 241 22.80 -11.92 -4.59
CA PHE A 241 23.78 -11.00 -5.17
C PHE A 241 25.18 -11.64 -5.31
N LEU A 242 25.79 -12.10 -4.25
CA LEU A 242 27.09 -12.78 -4.26
C LEU A 242 26.95 -14.22 -3.77
N PHE A 243 26.05 -14.46 -2.86
CA PHE A 243 25.71 -15.76 -2.28
C PHE A 243 24.19 -15.81 -1.97
N SER A 244 23.69 -17.00 -1.63
CA SER A 244 22.25 -17.29 -1.54
C SER A 244 21.49 -16.39 -0.56
N ASP A 245 22.15 -15.95 0.49
CA ASP A 245 21.53 -15.29 1.65
C ASP A 245 21.69 -13.77 1.60
N LEU A 246 22.35 -13.24 0.55
CA LEU A 246 22.56 -11.82 0.34
C LEU A 246 21.72 -11.32 -0.84
N SER A 247 20.97 -10.27 -0.62
CA SER A 247 20.27 -9.53 -1.68
C SER A 247 20.71 -8.08 -1.74
N LEU A 248 20.71 -7.53 -2.94
CA LEU A 248 20.97 -6.11 -3.22
C LEU A 248 19.73 -5.49 -3.82
N SER A 249 19.27 -4.39 -3.27
CA SER A 249 18.15 -3.62 -3.79
C SER A 249 18.55 -2.16 -4.01
N LEU A 250 18.29 -1.67 -5.21
CA LEU A 250 18.43 -0.26 -5.58
C LEU A 250 17.03 0.28 -5.80
N PHE A 251 16.67 1.33 -5.10
CA PHE A 251 15.38 1.98 -5.22
C PHE A 251 15.57 3.47 -5.49
N GLY A 252 14.64 4.03 -6.25
CA GLY A 252 14.54 5.46 -6.45
C GLY A 252 13.10 5.87 -6.71
N GLN A 253 12.65 6.94 -6.08
CA GLN A 253 11.41 7.62 -6.39
C GLN A 253 11.65 9.12 -6.49
N TYR A 254 10.92 9.78 -7.38
CA TYR A 254 11.04 11.21 -7.59
C TYR A 254 9.70 11.82 -7.98
N ASN A 255 9.37 12.94 -7.35
CA ASN A 255 8.24 13.81 -7.69
C ASN A 255 8.77 15.02 -8.45
N PHE A 256 8.34 15.17 -9.71
CA PHE A 256 8.84 16.20 -10.62
C PHE A 256 8.27 17.59 -10.32
N ASP A 257 7.08 17.67 -9.74
CA ASP A 257 6.42 18.95 -9.46
C ASP A 257 6.96 19.59 -8.17
N ASN A 258 7.24 18.78 -7.16
CA ASN A 258 7.78 19.25 -5.89
C ASN A 258 9.32 19.22 -5.85
N ASN A 259 9.98 18.64 -6.86
CA ASN A 259 11.41 18.39 -6.90
C ASN A 259 11.90 17.66 -5.63
N GLN A 260 11.20 16.60 -5.26
CA GLN A 260 11.49 15.80 -4.07
C GLN A 260 11.59 14.33 -4.43
N GLY A 261 12.42 13.60 -3.72
CA GLY A 261 12.55 12.17 -3.96
C GLY A 261 13.39 11.47 -2.91
N THR A 262 13.44 10.15 -3.02
CA THR A 262 14.30 9.31 -2.21
C THR A 262 15.00 8.28 -3.08
N ALA A 263 16.21 7.91 -2.70
CA ALA A 263 16.91 6.78 -3.29
C ALA A 263 17.69 6.02 -2.22
N PHE A 264 17.80 4.71 -2.38
CA PHE A 264 18.64 3.91 -1.49
C PHE A 264 19.27 2.73 -2.22
N CYS A 265 20.33 2.21 -1.59
CA CYS A 265 21.02 1.00 -2.02
C CYS A 265 21.13 0.09 -0.79
N ASP A 266 20.23 -0.88 -0.68
CA ASP A 266 20.13 -1.76 0.47
C ASP A 266 20.82 -3.12 0.22
N LEU A 267 21.75 -3.50 1.09
CA LEU A 267 22.24 -4.86 1.21
C LEU A 267 21.49 -5.56 2.34
N LYS A 268 20.75 -6.60 2.01
CA LYS A 268 20.01 -7.41 2.98
C LYS A 268 20.65 -8.79 3.10
N TYR A 269 21.10 -9.12 4.30
CA TYR A 269 21.62 -10.43 4.67
C TYR A 269 20.58 -11.20 5.50
N SER A 270 20.21 -12.39 5.04
CA SER A 270 19.16 -13.24 5.65
C SER A 270 19.67 -14.67 5.78
N PRO A 271 20.50 -14.98 6.81
CA PRO A 271 21.08 -16.31 7.00
C PRO A 271 20.04 -17.38 7.35
N ILE A 272 18.93 -16.95 7.97
CA ILE A 272 17.78 -17.79 8.29
C ILE A 272 16.49 -16.99 8.02
N LYS A 273 15.35 -17.68 7.89
CA LYS A 273 14.07 -17.04 7.55
C LYS A 273 13.61 -16.02 8.60
N GLU A 274 13.94 -16.28 9.86
CA GLU A 274 13.49 -15.52 11.02
C GLU A 274 14.38 -14.32 11.33
N PHE A 275 15.53 -14.19 10.67
CA PHE A 275 16.47 -13.10 10.94
C PHE A 275 17.00 -12.49 9.65
N SER A 276 16.93 -11.17 9.55
CA SER A 276 17.61 -10.43 8.50
C SER A 276 18.14 -9.08 8.99
N VAL A 277 19.27 -8.70 8.42
CA VAL A 277 19.88 -7.38 8.60
C VAL A 277 19.92 -6.71 7.25
N THR A 278 19.39 -5.48 7.17
CA THR A 278 19.47 -4.64 5.98
C THR A 278 20.28 -3.39 6.32
N ALA A 279 21.27 -3.08 5.50
CA ALA A 279 22.08 -1.87 5.66
C ALA A 279 22.37 -1.23 4.31
N GLY A 280 22.38 0.10 4.27
CA GLY A 280 22.72 0.84 3.06
C GLY A 280 22.60 2.34 3.18
N PRO A 281 23.16 3.09 2.21
CA PRO A 281 22.98 4.51 2.10
C PRO A 281 21.55 4.85 1.69
N TYR A 282 21.02 5.89 2.30
CA TYR A 282 19.71 6.45 2.02
C TYR A 282 19.82 7.94 1.73
N PHE A 283 19.27 8.38 0.62
CA PHE A 283 19.31 9.74 0.13
C PHE A 283 17.90 10.31 0.06
N THR A 284 17.71 11.49 0.63
CA THR A 284 16.49 12.27 0.46
C THR A 284 16.84 13.52 -0.35
N PHE A 285 16.16 13.70 -1.45
CA PHE A 285 16.31 14.87 -2.32
C PHE A 285 15.18 15.85 -2.02
N THR A 286 15.53 17.07 -1.78
CA THR A 286 14.61 18.21 -1.69
C THR A 286 14.98 19.22 -2.77
N LYS A 287 14.15 20.22 -3.00
CA LYS A 287 14.40 21.25 -4.00
C LYS A 287 15.78 21.90 -3.87
N ASP A 288 16.25 22.09 -2.63
CA ASP A 288 17.42 22.91 -2.31
C ASP A 288 18.56 22.12 -1.65
N ASP A 289 18.33 20.83 -1.31
CA ASP A 289 19.30 20.07 -0.50
C ASP A 289 19.22 18.55 -0.78
N VAL A 290 20.30 17.85 -0.46
CA VAL A 290 20.40 16.39 -0.48
C VAL A 290 20.85 15.90 0.90
N ILE A 291 19.93 15.26 1.61
CA ILE A 291 20.21 14.68 2.92
C ILE A 291 20.66 13.23 2.73
N THR A 292 21.84 12.92 3.24
CA THR A 292 22.39 11.55 3.21
C THR A 292 22.32 10.94 4.61
N SER A 293 21.81 9.71 4.71
CA SER A 293 21.77 8.94 5.95
C SER A 293 22.16 7.48 5.69
N ILE A 294 22.36 6.72 6.76
CA ILE A 294 22.58 5.27 6.67
C ILE A 294 21.35 4.59 7.26
N LYS A 295 20.71 3.75 6.46
CA LYS A 295 19.62 2.88 6.89
C LYS A 295 20.19 1.61 7.49
N LEU A 296 19.70 1.24 8.67
CA LEU A 296 20.00 -0.03 9.32
C LEU A 296 18.72 -0.61 9.89
N VAL A 297 18.31 -1.78 9.41
CA VAL A 297 17.08 -2.46 9.80
C VAL A 297 17.38 -3.88 10.24
N PHE A 298 16.92 -4.25 11.43
CA PHE A 298 16.97 -5.60 11.96
C PHE A 298 15.55 -6.17 11.97
N ASN A 299 15.32 -7.28 11.29
CA ASN A 299 14.07 -8.01 11.35
C ASN A 299 14.26 -9.31 12.13
N LEU A 300 13.48 -9.48 13.19
CA LEU A 300 13.46 -10.66 14.03
C LEU A 300 12.06 -11.27 13.95
N GLY A 301 11.96 -12.44 13.37
CA GLY A 301 10.72 -13.20 13.23
C GLY A 301 9.87 -12.75 12.02
N SER A 302 9.68 -13.67 11.09
CA SER A 302 8.65 -13.60 10.04
C SER A 302 7.71 -14.80 10.17
N GLY A 303 7.39 -15.19 11.42
CA GLY A 303 6.49 -16.29 11.69
C GLY A 303 5.06 -15.94 11.27
N LYS A 304 4.50 -16.71 10.34
CA LYS A 304 3.04 -16.86 10.26
C LYS A 304 2.66 -17.79 11.43
N PHE A 305 2.01 -17.24 12.41
CA PHE A 305 1.36 -18.01 13.47
C PHE A 305 -0.03 -18.39 13.04
#